data_a44b1283b29c9b3c9b94150183d1b3cb
#
_entry.id   a44b1283b29c9b3c9b94150183d1b3cb
#
_cell.length_a   1.000
_cell.length_b   1.000
_cell.length_c   1.000
_cell.angle_alpha   90.00
_cell.angle_beta   90.00
_cell.angle_gamma   90.00
#
_symmetry.space_group_name_H-M   'P 1'
#
loop_
_entity.id
_entity.type
_entity.pdbx_description
1 polymer ?
#
loop_
_entity_poly.entity_id
_entity_poly.type
_entity_poly.pdbx_seq_one_letter_code
_entity_poly.pdbx_strand_id
1 'polypeptide(L)'
;MATLEPLNNLFQFHQNALNLRAFRQQLLASNIANADTPGYKARDIDFAAALRDVSAGHKVSVSLRATNERHLDTSMRDDPAAVLYRSAQQPSIDGNTVDLDVERNRFAENAMHYDANLTFLNSQLKLMLAALQG
;
A
#
# COMPACT_ATOMS: atom_id res chain seq x y z
N MET A 1 -12.96 -6.08 31.72
CA MET A 1 -12.30 -5.08 30.87
C MET A 1 -11.18 -5.65 29.99
N ALA A 2 -10.71 -6.85 30.28
CA ALA A 2 -9.56 -7.46 29.54
C ALA A 2 -9.91 -8.06 28.15
N THR A 3 -11.16 -8.06 27.72
CA THR A 3 -11.61 -8.80 26.53
C THR A 3 -11.74 -7.97 25.24
N LEU A 4 -11.54 -6.66 25.29
CA LEU A 4 -11.69 -5.79 24.12
C LEU A 4 -10.38 -5.54 23.37
N GLU A 5 -9.24 -5.69 24.02
CA GLU A 5 -7.91 -5.47 23.44
C GLU A 5 -7.63 -6.36 22.22
N PRO A 6 -7.87 -7.68 22.25
CA PRO A 6 -7.58 -8.54 21.11
C PRO A 6 -8.49 -8.21 19.90
N LEU A 7 -9.73 -7.80 20.14
CA LEU A 7 -10.64 -7.38 19.08
C LEU A 7 -10.19 -6.07 18.45
N ASN A 8 -9.81 -5.09 19.25
CA ASN A 8 -9.29 -3.83 18.76
C ASN A 8 -8.04 -4.03 17.90
N ASN A 9 -7.11 -4.88 18.35
CA ASN A 9 -5.90 -5.21 17.61
C ASN A 9 -6.22 -5.88 16.25
N LEU A 10 -7.21 -6.78 16.22
CA LEU A 10 -7.65 -7.42 14.98
C LEU A 10 -8.22 -6.40 13.99
N PHE A 11 -9.07 -5.47 14.45
CA PHE A 11 -9.61 -4.43 13.60
C PHE A 11 -8.54 -3.47 13.10
N GLN A 12 -7.63 -3.06 13.95
CA GLN A 12 -6.51 -2.21 13.56
C GLN A 12 -5.62 -2.88 12.50
N PHE A 13 -5.35 -4.17 12.67
CA PHE A 13 -4.58 -4.94 11.68
C PHE A 13 -5.26 -4.92 10.31
N HIS A 14 -6.55 -5.21 10.23
CA HIS A 14 -7.30 -5.20 8.97
C HIS A 14 -7.43 -3.79 8.39
N GLN A 15 -7.61 -2.77 9.23
CA GLN A 15 -7.63 -1.38 8.80
C GLN A 15 -6.28 -0.95 8.20
N ASN A 16 -5.19 -1.31 8.83
CA ASN A 16 -3.84 -1.06 8.33
C ASN A 16 -3.61 -1.76 6.99
N ALA A 17 -4.04 -3.02 6.86
CA ALA A 17 -3.94 -3.76 5.61
C ALA A 17 -4.77 -3.10 4.49
N LEU A 18 -5.98 -2.63 4.76
CA LEU A 18 -6.81 -1.90 3.80
C LEU A 18 -6.15 -0.58 3.36
N ASN A 19 -5.62 0.19 4.29
CA ASN A 19 -4.93 1.44 3.99
C ASN A 19 -3.70 1.21 3.10
N LEU A 20 -2.90 0.18 3.39
CA LEU A 20 -1.75 -0.19 2.58
C LEU A 20 -2.15 -0.68 1.19
N ARG A 21 -3.25 -1.46 1.08
CA ARG A 21 -3.79 -1.89 -0.22
C ARG A 21 -4.28 -0.70 -1.05
N ALA A 22 -4.97 0.26 -0.43
CA ALA A 22 -5.42 1.48 -1.10
C ALA A 22 -4.24 2.31 -1.60
N PHE A 23 -3.20 2.46 -0.79
CA PHE A 23 -1.98 3.17 -1.18
C PHE A 23 -1.26 2.46 -2.33
N ARG A 24 -1.10 1.14 -2.25
CA ARG A 24 -0.51 0.35 -3.34
C ARG A 24 -1.30 0.49 -4.63
N GLN A 25 -2.64 0.52 -4.54
CA GLN A 25 -3.51 0.72 -5.70
C GLN A 25 -3.22 2.04 -6.42
N GLN A 26 -2.99 3.11 -5.66
CA GLN A 26 -2.61 4.42 -6.22
C GLN A 26 -1.26 4.38 -6.94
N LEU A 27 -0.27 3.69 -6.38
CA LEU A 27 1.03 3.51 -7.02
C LEU A 27 0.92 2.71 -8.32
N LEU A 28 0.18 1.61 -8.32
CA LEU A 28 -0.04 0.78 -9.50
C LEU A 28 -0.81 1.53 -10.59
N ALA A 29 -1.84 2.31 -10.22
CA ALA A 29 -2.55 3.17 -11.14
C ALA A 29 -1.65 4.25 -11.75
N SER A 30 -0.77 4.85 -10.96
CA SER A 30 0.22 5.82 -11.42
C SER A 30 1.23 5.18 -12.40
N ASN A 31 1.68 3.95 -12.13
CA ASN A 31 2.54 3.21 -13.05
C ASN A 31 1.85 2.97 -14.39
N ILE A 32 0.60 2.54 -14.37
CA ILE A 32 -0.19 2.31 -15.60
C ILE A 32 -0.38 3.61 -16.39
N ALA A 33 -0.72 4.70 -15.70
CA ALA A 33 -0.92 6.01 -16.32
C ALA A 33 0.35 6.56 -16.98
N ASN A 34 1.53 6.19 -16.47
CA ASN A 34 2.83 6.64 -16.96
C ASN A 34 3.57 5.57 -17.78
N ALA A 35 2.90 4.56 -18.28
CA ALA A 35 3.51 3.48 -19.07
C ALA A 35 4.23 4.00 -20.33
N ASP A 36 3.75 5.11 -20.91
CA ASP A 36 4.33 5.76 -22.08
C ASP A 36 5.17 7.00 -21.77
N THR A 37 5.38 7.33 -20.49
CA THR A 37 6.17 8.49 -20.07
C THR A 37 7.66 8.16 -20.13
N PRO A 38 8.48 8.86 -20.94
CA PRO A 38 9.91 8.60 -21.03
C PRO A 38 10.60 8.76 -19.67
N GLY A 39 11.48 7.81 -19.33
CA GLY A 39 12.26 7.84 -18.11
C GLY A 39 11.48 7.54 -16.81
N TYR A 40 10.19 7.24 -16.89
CA TYR A 40 9.40 6.92 -15.70
C TYR A 40 9.86 5.62 -15.05
N LYS A 41 10.01 5.65 -13.73
CA LYS A 41 10.40 4.49 -12.93
C LYS A 41 9.21 3.95 -12.17
N ALA A 42 8.85 2.68 -12.43
CA ALA A 42 7.75 2.02 -11.74
C ALA A 42 7.99 1.96 -10.23
N ARG A 43 6.96 2.29 -9.46
CA ARG A 43 6.98 2.33 -8.00
C ARG A 43 6.05 1.29 -7.42
N ASP A 44 6.44 0.72 -6.31
CA ASP A 44 5.62 -0.21 -5.53
C ASP A 44 6.05 -0.18 -4.06
N ILE A 45 5.35 -0.92 -3.22
CA ILE A 45 5.71 -1.16 -1.82
C ILE A 45 5.97 -2.64 -1.59
N ASP A 46 6.82 -2.98 -0.63
CA ASP A 46 6.86 -4.32 -0.04
C ASP A 46 5.71 -4.42 0.98
N PHE A 47 4.59 -5.00 0.54
CA PHE A 47 3.38 -5.06 1.36
C PHE A 47 3.60 -5.80 2.69
N ALA A 48 4.31 -6.92 2.68
CA ALA A 48 4.54 -7.71 3.88
C ALA A 48 5.41 -6.97 4.91
N ALA A 49 6.46 -6.30 4.45
CA ALA A 49 7.32 -5.47 5.31
C ALA A 49 6.54 -4.26 5.84
N ALA A 50 5.81 -3.56 4.97
CA ALA A 50 5.02 -2.39 5.35
C ALA A 50 3.93 -2.73 6.38
N LEU A 51 3.25 -3.86 6.22
CA LEU A 51 2.22 -4.30 7.17
C LEU A 51 2.81 -4.64 8.54
N ARG A 52 3.99 -5.28 8.57
CA ARG A 52 4.71 -5.55 9.83
C ARG A 52 5.08 -4.25 10.55
N ASP A 53 5.62 -3.29 9.82
CA ASP A 53 6.07 -2.00 10.39
C ASP A 53 4.90 -1.21 10.96
N VAL A 54 3.81 -1.08 10.22
CA VAL A 54 2.61 -0.37 10.68
C VAL A 54 1.96 -1.10 11.87
N SER A 55 1.93 -2.44 11.86
CA SER A 55 1.38 -3.23 12.96
C SER A 55 2.22 -3.15 14.23
N ALA A 56 3.53 -2.90 14.09
CA ALA A 56 4.44 -2.65 15.22
C ALA A 56 4.37 -1.19 15.73
N GLY A 57 3.52 -0.34 15.13
CA GLY A 57 3.38 1.07 15.50
C GLY A 57 4.50 1.98 14.97
N HIS A 58 5.33 1.47 14.06
CA HIS A 58 6.34 2.28 13.41
C HIS A 58 5.70 3.17 12.34
N LYS A 59 5.83 4.48 12.47
CA LYS A 59 5.52 5.39 11.36
C LYS A 59 6.68 5.31 10.37
N VAL A 60 6.39 4.87 9.17
CA VAL A 60 7.37 4.88 8.09
C VAL A 60 7.50 6.33 7.60
N SER A 61 8.43 7.06 8.17
CA SER A 61 8.83 8.34 7.60
C SER A 61 9.76 8.06 6.40
N VAL A 62 9.25 8.22 5.20
CA VAL A 62 10.11 8.24 4.00
C VAL A 62 10.84 9.57 3.99
N SER A 63 12.00 9.61 4.63
CA SER A 63 12.93 10.71 4.48
C SER A 63 13.59 10.60 3.10
N LEU A 64 13.03 11.30 2.13
CA LEU A 64 13.75 11.60 0.90
C LEU A 64 14.89 12.55 1.28
N ARG A 65 16.12 12.04 1.28
CA ARG A 65 17.30 12.84 1.56
C ARG A 65 17.44 13.87 0.44
N ALA A 66 17.06 15.11 0.70
CA ALA A 66 17.33 16.23 -0.19
C ALA A 66 18.84 16.40 -0.28
N THR A 67 19.41 16.13 -1.46
CA THR A 67 20.85 16.26 -1.71
C THR A 67 21.23 17.68 -2.10
N ASN A 68 20.28 18.60 -2.21
CA ASN A 68 20.50 20.00 -2.56
C ASN A 68 19.50 20.90 -1.81
N GLU A 69 19.94 22.03 -1.26
CA GLU A 69 19.14 23.01 -0.53
C GLU A 69 17.98 23.63 -1.35
N ARG A 70 17.99 23.46 -2.68
CA ARG A 70 16.93 23.93 -3.59
C ARG A 70 15.84 22.88 -3.87
N HIS A 71 15.99 21.65 -3.37
CA HIS A 71 14.97 20.66 -3.46
C HIS A 71 13.93 20.93 -2.38
N LEU A 72 12.67 21.17 -2.79
CA LEU A 72 11.54 21.23 -1.89
C LEU A 72 11.49 19.94 -1.08
N ASP A 73 11.56 20.08 0.23
CA ASP A 73 11.41 18.98 1.15
C ASP A 73 10.00 18.41 1.01
N THR A 74 9.88 17.25 0.35
CA THR A 74 8.63 16.50 0.24
C THR A 74 8.40 15.60 1.44
N SER A 75 9.12 15.82 2.56
CA SER A 75 9.02 15.06 3.79
C SER A 75 7.66 15.19 4.51
N MET A 76 6.71 15.95 3.96
CA MET A 76 5.36 16.12 4.48
C MET A 76 4.31 15.18 3.85
N ARG A 77 4.71 14.17 3.08
CA ARG A 77 3.77 13.11 2.72
C ARG A 77 3.81 12.05 3.79
N ASP A 78 2.74 11.97 4.56
CA ASP A 78 2.44 10.84 5.45
C ASP A 78 2.12 9.59 4.61
N ASP A 79 3.08 9.13 3.81
CA ASP A 79 2.92 7.89 3.06
C ASP A 79 2.90 6.72 4.04
N PRO A 80 1.91 5.83 3.97
CA PRO A 80 1.75 4.73 4.92
C PRO A 80 2.82 3.64 4.81
N ALA A 81 3.68 3.71 3.79
CA ALA A 81 4.77 2.76 3.56
C ALA A 81 5.91 3.36 2.73
N ALA A 82 7.10 2.77 2.88
CA ALA A 82 8.25 3.09 2.03
C ALA A 82 7.99 2.72 0.58
N VAL A 83 8.11 3.69 -0.31
CA VAL A 83 7.98 3.48 -1.76
C VAL A 83 9.31 3.03 -2.33
N LEU A 84 9.28 1.92 -3.05
CA LEU A 84 10.44 1.32 -3.69
C LEU A 84 10.32 1.44 -5.21
N TYR A 85 11.43 1.65 -5.87
CA TYR A 85 11.51 1.62 -7.33
C TYR A 85 11.78 0.19 -7.81
N ARG A 86 11.04 -0.23 -8.84
CA ARG A 86 11.29 -1.52 -9.48
C ARG A 86 12.36 -1.39 -10.55
N SER A 87 13.23 -2.39 -10.62
CA SER A 87 14.12 -2.58 -11.76
C SER A 87 13.31 -3.10 -12.96
N ALA A 88 13.65 -2.64 -14.16
CA ALA A 88 13.08 -3.15 -15.39
C ALA A 88 13.48 -4.62 -15.60
N GLN A 89 12.51 -5.47 -15.97
CA GLN A 89 12.81 -6.84 -16.41
C GLN A 89 13.45 -6.85 -17.79
N GLN A 90 13.11 -5.87 -18.62
CA GLN A 90 13.77 -5.61 -19.90
C GLN A 90 14.06 -4.11 -20.02
N PRO A 91 15.29 -3.71 -20.38
CA PRO A 91 15.60 -2.31 -20.59
C PRO A 91 14.83 -1.76 -21.78
N SER A 92 14.09 -0.67 -21.59
CA SER A 92 13.47 0.07 -22.68
C SER A 92 14.39 1.21 -23.15
N ILE A 93 14.25 1.57 -24.43
CA ILE A 93 15.08 2.62 -25.07
C ILE A 93 14.87 3.98 -24.42
N ASP A 94 13.67 4.26 -23.94
CA ASP A 94 13.29 5.53 -23.30
C ASP A 94 13.55 5.58 -21.78
N GLY A 95 14.09 4.49 -21.20
CA GLY A 95 14.37 4.38 -19.77
C GLY A 95 13.14 4.15 -18.89
N ASN A 96 11.97 3.92 -19.48
CA ASN A 96 10.74 3.55 -18.75
C ASN A 96 10.86 2.12 -18.21
N THR A 97 10.54 1.91 -16.92
CA THR A 97 10.62 0.58 -16.28
C THR A 97 9.25 -0.07 -16.07
N VAL A 98 8.18 0.51 -16.62
CA VAL A 98 6.82 -0.03 -16.52
C VAL A 98 6.60 -1.13 -17.53
N ASP A 99 6.19 -2.31 -17.04
CA ASP A 99 5.59 -3.37 -17.86
C ASP A 99 4.08 -3.33 -17.65
N LEU A 100 3.34 -2.91 -18.67
CA LEU A 100 1.91 -2.64 -18.57
C LEU A 100 1.10 -3.88 -18.21
N ASP A 101 1.45 -5.06 -18.75
CA ASP A 101 0.73 -6.31 -18.46
C ASP A 101 0.97 -6.76 -17.02
N VAL A 102 2.19 -6.65 -16.54
CA VAL A 102 2.53 -6.90 -15.13
C VAL A 102 1.80 -5.95 -14.20
N GLU A 103 1.74 -4.65 -14.54
CA GLU A 103 1.05 -3.66 -13.72
C GLU A 103 -0.45 -3.90 -13.65
N ARG A 104 -1.09 -4.24 -14.78
CA ARG A 104 -2.51 -4.58 -14.82
C ARG A 104 -2.83 -5.82 -13.98
N ASN A 105 -2.01 -6.86 -14.06
CA ASN A 105 -2.17 -8.05 -13.25
C ASN A 105 -2.05 -7.75 -11.75
N ARG A 106 -1.06 -6.96 -11.36
CA ARG A 106 -0.87 -6.54 -9.95
C ARG A 106 -1.98 -5.62 -9.47
N PHE A 107 -2.48 -4.75 -10.33
CA PHE A 107 -3.61 -3.88 -10.03
C PHE A 107 -4.87 -4.70 -9.75
N ALA A 108 -5.19 -5.66 -10.60
CA ALA A 108 -6.33 -6.56 -10.41
C ALA A 108 -6.19 -7.44 -9.17
N GLU A 109 -5.02 -8.04 -8.95
CA GLU A 109 -4.71 -8.83 -7.77
C GLU A 109 -4.86 -8.02 -6.48
N ASN A 110 -4.31 -6.81 -6.45
CA ASN A 110 -4.42 -5.93 -5.28
C ASN A 110 -5.88 -5.52 -5.00
N ALA A 111 -6.67 -5.25 -6.03
CA ALA A 111 -8.10 -4.96 -5.90
C ALA A 111 -8.87 -6.16 -5.32
N MET A 112 -8.59 -7.37 -5.78
CA MET A 112 -9.20 -8.61 -5.24
C MET A 112 -8.85 -8.80 -3.76
N HIS A 113 -7.61 -8.59 -3.38
CA HIS A 113 -7.19 -8.67 -1.98
C HIS A 113 -7.83 -7.59 -1.11
N TYR A 114 -8.02 -6.38 -1.64
CA TYR A 114 -8.74 -5.31 -0.95
C TYR A 114 -10.19 -5.71 -0.67
N ASP A 115 -10.90 -6.19 -1.69
CA ASP A 115 -12.30 -6.62 -1.58
C ASP A 115 -12.46 -7.81 -0.63
N ALA A 116 -11.55 -8.78 -0.68
CA ALA A 116 -11.55 -9.93 0.22
C ALA A 116 -11.38 -9.49 1.69
N ASN A 117 -10.45 -8.58 1.96
CA ASN A 117 -10.22 -8.06 3.30
C ASN A 117 -11.42 -7.24 3.81
N LEU A 118 -12.03 -6.43 2.95
CA LEU A 118 -13.22 -5.66 3.27
C LEU A 118 -14.41 -6.58 3.59
N THR A 119 -14.61 -7.62 2.80
CA THR A 119 -15.67 -8.63 3.02
C THR A 119 -15.46 -9.36 4.35
N PHE A 120 -14.24 -9.77 4.66
CA PHE A 120 -13.89 -10.40 5.91
C PHE A 120 -14.20 -9.49 7.10
N LEU A 121 -13.77 -8.22 7.04
CA LEU A 121 -14.02 -7.23 8.10
C LEU A 121 -15.53 -7.01 8.34
N ASN A 122 -16.31 -6.89 7.27
CA ASN A 122 -17.76 -6.75 7.35
C ASN A 122 -18.42 -7.98 7.98
N SER A 123 -17.93 -9.18 7.67
CA SER A 123 -18.42 -10.42 8.26
C SER A 123 -18.15 -10.47 9.77
N GLN A 124 -16.97 -10.06 10.20
CA GLN A 124 -16.61 -9.98 11.61
C GLN A 124 -17.50 -8.98 12.36
N LEU A 125 -17.76 -7.82 11.77
CA LEU A 125 -18.67 -6.81 12.35
C LEU A 125 -20.08 -7.37 12.52
N LYS A 126 -20.62 -8.06 11.52
CA LYS A 126 -21.95 -8.68 11.59
C LYS A 126 -22.03 -9.74 12.69
N LEU A 127 -21.00 -10.58 12.83
CA LEU A 127 -20.92 -11.59 13.89
C LEU A 127 -20.92 -10.95 15.28
N MET A 128 -20.18 -9.85 15.46
CA MET A 128 -20.15 -9.12 16.73
C MET A 128 -21.50 -8.47 17.05
N LEU A 129 -22.14 -7.85 16.05
CA LEU A 129 -23.48 -7.28 16.24
C LEU A 129 -24.51 -8.37 16.62
N ALA A 130 -24.45 -9.53 15.98
CA ALA A 130 -25.31 -10.66 16.32
C ALA A 130 -25.06 -11.17 17.77
N ALA A 131 -23.81 -11.23 18.20
CA ALA A 131 -23.46 -11.61 19.56
C ALA A 131 -23.95 -10.61 20.61
N LEU A 132 -24.02 -9.32 20.29
CA LEU A 132 -24.55 -8.27 21.19
C LEU A 132 -26.07 -8.24 21.26
N GLN A 133 -26.76 -8.71 20.21
CA GLN A 133 -28.21 -8.75 20.16
C GLN A 133 -28.80 -10.00 20.82
N GLY A 134 -27.94 -10.95 21.18
CA GLY A 134 -28.33 -12.17 21.92
C GLY A 134 -29.06 -13.14 21.05
#